data_ff247d8bd7e9fd4e03d81c8a64b66de2
#
_entry.id   ff247d8bd7e9fd4e03d81c8a64b66de2
#
_cell.length_a   1.000
_cell.length_b   1.000
_cell.length_c   1.000
_cell.angle_alpha   90.00
_cell.angle_beta   90.00
_cell.angle_gamma   90.00
#
_symmetry.space_group_name_H-M   'P 1'
#
loop_
_entity.id
_entity.type
_entity.pdbx_description
1 polymer ?
#
loop_
_entity_poly.entity_id
_entity_poly.type
_entity_poly.pdbx_seq_one_letter_code
_entity_poly.pdbx_strand_id
1 'polypeptide(L)'
;MALVKICGIKTLDEASAVCALDVDFIGLIFAKSKRRVELNLARQIAKFAHSKGKKVVGVFADQSDCEIMEICQFAGLDVAQVHGVVSENLGANLKDMGLETWQVFSVKDSLPEVDFKHFDMALFDCKGENAGGNGTSFEWEILKEVKFNFGMAGGIGEHNIKEGLKFKPYLVDINSKVEDENGIKDAQKIERILKIIGEVEDE
;
A
#
# COMPACT_ATOMS: atom_id res chain seq x y z
N MET A 1 -8.25 -6.75 -13.27
CA MET A 1 -7.80 -7.29 -11.94
C MET A 1 -7.27 -6.14 -11.10
N ALA A 2 -7.75 -5.98 -9.87
CA ALA A 2 -7.18 -5.01 -8.95
C ALA A 2 -5.74 -5.44 -8.60
N LEU A 3 -4.78 -4.51 -8.65
CA LEU A 3 -3.42 -4.77 -8.21
C LEU A 3 -3.38 -5.00 -6.70
N VAL A 4 -2.49 -5.87 -6.24
CA VAL A 4 -2.38 -6.24 -4.82
C VAL A 4 -1.04 -5.80 -4.24
N LYS A 5 -1.11 -5.02 -3.15
CA LYS A 5 0.05 -4.63 -2.36
C LYS A 5 -0.02 -5.25 -0.96
N ILE A 6 1.06 -5.91 -0.55
CA ILE A 6 1.24 -6.37 0.83
C ILE A 6 2.23 -5.45 1.53
N CYS A 7 1.72 -4.67 2.49
CA CYS A 7 2.47 -3.60 3.16
C CYS A 7 3.08 -4.05 4.50
N GLY A 8 4.23 -3.48 4.86
CA GLY A 8 4.85 -3.68 6.16
C GLY A 8 5.73 -4.93 6.27
N ILE A 9 6.43 -5.27 5.19
CA ILE A 9 7.46 -6.31 5.17
C ILE A 9 8.65 -5.85 6.00
N LYS A 10 9.15 -6.70 6.91
CA LYS A 10 10.20 -6.38 7.88
C LYS A 10 11.45 -7.25 7.75
N THR A 11 11.33 -8.42 7.12
CA THR A 11 12.41 -9.41 7.03
C THR A 11 12.52 -10.00 5.62
N LEU A 12 13.66 -10.61 5.31
CA LEU A 12 13.83 -11.34 4.05
C LEU A 12 12.95 -12.58 3.98
N ASP A 13 12.67 -13.22 5.10
CA ASP A 13 11.78 -14.39 5.15
C ASP A 13 10.35 -14.00 4.80
N GLU A 14 9.83 -12.88 5.36
CA GLU A 14 8.53 -12.32 4.96
C GLU A 14 8.52 -11.94 3.47
N ALA A 15 9.58 -11.27 2.99
CA ALA A 15 9.69 -10.93 1.57
C ALA A 15 9.67 -12.18 0.69
N SER A 16 10.38 -13.24 1.09
CA SER A 16 10.41 -14.51 0.37
C SER A 16 9.04 -15.17 0.30
N ALA A 17 8.33 -15.24 1.42
CA ALA A 17 7.00 -15.82 1.49
C ALA A 17 5.98 -15.04 0.65
N VAL A 18 5.99 -13.71 0.76
CA VAL A 18 5.04 -12.84 0.05
C VAL A 18 5.33 -12.77 -1.45
N CYS A 19 6.60 -12.65 -1.85
CA CYS A 19 6.97 -12.56 -3.27
C CYS A 19 6.78 -13.89 -4.03
N ALA A 20 6.58 -15.01 -3.33
CA ALA A 20 6.22 -16.28 -3.95
C ALA A 20 4.74 -16.33 -4.39
N LEU A 21 3.93 -15.38 -3.92
CA LEU A 21 2.49 -15.28 -4.20
C LEU A 21 2.22 -14.31 -5.37
N ASP A 22 1.00 -14.34 -5.87
CA ASP A 22 0.56 -13.48 -6.97
C ASP A 22 0.16 -12.08 -6.45
N VAL A 23 1.16 -11.36 -5.95
CA VAL A 23 1.06 -9.96 -5.52
C VAL A 23 1.86 -9.07 -6.47
N ASP A 24 1.49 -7.82 -6.63
CA ASP A 24 2.18 -6.88 -7.54
C ASP A 24 3.24 -6.07 -6.79
N PHE A 25 2.94 -5.68 -5.56
CA PHE A 25 3.77 -4.80 -4.75
C PHE A 25 4.02 -5.35 -3.35
N ILE A 26 5.20 -5.07 -2.83
CA ILE A 26 5.49 -5.15 -1.40
C ILE A 26 5.76 -3.74 -0.84
N GLY A 27 5.35 -3.49 0.41
CA GLY A 27 5.55 -2.20 1.07
C GLY A 27 6.56 -2.27 2.20
N LEU A 28 7.52 -1.34 2.21
CA LEU A 28 8.55 -1.14 3.23
C LEU A 28 8.26 0.16 3.98
N ILE A 29 8.06 0.11 5.30
CA ILE A 29 7.69 1.27 6.09
C ILE A 29 8.93 1.92 6.67
N PHE A 30 9.15 3.20 6.34
CA PHE A 30 10.22 4.04 6.89
C PHE A 30 9.72 5.01 7.96
N ALA A 31 8.41 5.28 7.99
CA ALA A 31 7.76 6.06 9.04
C ALA A 31 7.87 5.38 10.41
N LYS A 32 7.66 6.16 11.49
CA LYS A 32 7.64 5.63 12.86
C LYS A 32 6.54 4.59 13.03
N SER A 33 6.93 3.33 13.15
CA SER A 33 6.02 2.18 13.21
C SER A 33 6.71 0.97 13.82
N LYS A 34 5.92 0.06 14.42
CA LYS A 34 6.42 -1.29 14.80
C LYS A 34 6.81 -2.14 13.59
N ARG A 35 6.47 -1.69 12.38
CA ARG A 35 6.79 -2.34 11.10
C ARG A 35 7.89 -1.61 10.34
N ARG A 36 8.55 -0.65 10.98
CA ARG A 36 9.66 0.07 10.34
C ARG A 36 10.79 -0.89 10.00
N VAL A 37 11.34 -0.75 8.79
CA VAL A 37 12.49 -1.50 8.30
C VAL A 37 13.75 -0.65 8.36
N GLU A 38 14.89 -1.28 8.64
CA GLU A 38 16.20 -0.64 8.56
C GLU A 38 16.65 -0.49 7.10
N LEU A 39 17.35 0.61 6.81
CA LEU A 39 17.63 1.03 5.43
C LEU A 39 18.46 -0.01 4.64
N ASN A 40 19.49 -0.60 5.27
CA ASN A 40 20.29 -1.64 4.61
C ASN A 40 19.49 -2.92 4.34
N LEU A 41 18.61 -3.30 5.25
CA LEU A 41 17.71 -4.43 5.07
C LEU A 41 16.67 -4.15 3.98
N ALA A 42 16.12 -2.93 3.94
CA ALA A 42 15.21 -2.48 2.90
C ALA A 42 15.79 -2.65 1.49
N ARG A 43 17.07 -2.26 1.31
CA ARG A 43 17.78 -2.47 0.04
C ARG A 43 17.93 -3.95 -0.34
N GLN A 44 18.18 -4.82 0.65
CA GLN A 44 18.28 -6.26 0.39
C GLN A 44 16.92 -6.84 -0.01
N ILE A 45 15.86 -6.45 0.70
CA ILE A 45 14.48 -6.85 0.41
C ILE A 45 14.07 -6.36 -0.99
N ALA A 46 14.34 -5.11 -1.32
CA ALA A 46 14.00 -4.54 -2.63
C ALA A 46 14.71 -5.31 -3.77
N LYS A 47 16.00 -5.57 -3.64
CA LYS A 47 16.75 -6.36 -4.61
C LYS A 47 16.17 -7.77 -4.77
N PHE A 48 15.77 -8.40 -3.68
CA PHE A 48 15.14 -9.72 -3.71
C PHE A 48 13.77 -9.66 -4.41
N ALA A 49 12.91 -8.70 -4.05
CA ALA A 49 11.59 -8.52 -4.65
C ALA A 49 11.68 -8.28 -6.17
N HIS A 50 12.60 -7.43 -6.61
CA HIS A 50 12.86 -7.21 -8.04
C HIS A 50 13.28 -8.49 -8.77
N SER A 51 14.07 -9.36 -8.14
CA SER A 51 14.44 -10.66 -8.72
C SER A 51 13.25 -11.61 -8.91
N LYS A 52 12.13 -11.31 -8.22
CA LYS A 52 10.85 -12.02 -8.33
C LYS A 52 9.81 -11.27 -9.19
N GLY A 53 10.22 -10.17 -9.84
CA GLY A 53 9.35 -9.35 -10.68
C GLY A 53 8.34 -8.51 -9.91
N LYS A 54 8.55 -8.31 -8.58
CA LYS A 54 7.65 -7.49 -7.74
C LYS A 54 8.18 -6.07 -7.62
N LYS A 55 7.28 -5.08 -7.60
CA LYS A 55 7.62 -3.67 -7.33
C LYS A 55 7.67 -3.40 -5.82
N VAL A 56 8.48 -2.42 -5.42
CA VAL A 56 8.72 -2.08 -4.02
C VAL A 56 8.27 -0.65 -3.72
N VAL A 57 7.38 -0.53 -2.74
CA VAL A 57 6.81 0.74 -2.28
C VAL A 57 7.44 1.16 -0.96
N GLY A 58 8.06 2.33 -0.91
CA GLY A 58 8.46 2.96 0.36
C GLY A 58 7.32 3.76 0.96
N VAL A 59 7.04 3.55 2.25
CA VAL A 59 5.97 4.25 2.97
C VAL A 59 6.56 5.28 3.92
N PHE A 60 6.19 6.55 3.74
CA PHE A 60 6.70 7.73 4.42
C PHE A 60 5.57 8.51 5.10
N ALA A 61 5.86 9.18 6.21
CA ALA A 61 4.92 10.05 6.90
C ALA A 61 5.57 11.33 7.46
N ASP A 62 6.68 11.19 8.19
CA ASP A 62 7.31 12.28 8.94
C ASP A 62 8.68 12.68 8.37
N GLN A 63 9.08 12.09 7.24
CA GLN A 63 10.37 12.35 6.58
C GLN A 63 10.28 13.63 5.75
N SER A 64 11.39 14.37 5.69
CA SER A 64 11.56 15.49 4.76
C SER A 64 11.67 15.01 3.30
N ASP A 65 11.41 15.89 2.36
CA ASP A 65 11.55 15.59 0.92
C ASP A 65 12.92 15.02 0.58
N CYS A 66 14.00 15.58 1.15
CA CYS A 66 15.37 15.11 0.95
C CYS A 66 15.56 13.67 1.47
N GLU A 67 15.07 13.38 2.69
CA GLU A 67 15.16 12.04 3.27
C GLU A 67 14.38 11.02 2.44
N ILE A 68 13.19 11.38 1.93
CA ILE A 68 12.41 10.50 1.05
C ILE A 68 13.22 10.16 -0.21
N MET A 69 13.78 11.16 -0.89
CA MET A 69 14.58 10.95 -2.09
C MET A 69 15.82 10.09 -1.83
N GLU A 70 16.57 10.37 -0.76
CA GLU A 70 17.75 9.60 -0.38
C GLU A 70 17.41 8.14 -0.09
N ILE A 71 16.34 7.89 0.65
CA ILE A 71 15.87 6.54 0.98
C ILE A 71 15.43 5.80 -0.29
N CYS A 72 14.65 6.45 -1.16
CA CYS A 72 14.19 5.86 -2.41
C CYS A 72 15.36 5.44 -3.30
N GLN A 73 16.34 6.34 -3.47
CA GLN A 73 17.52 6.07 -4.26
C GLN A 73 18.39 4.96 -3.66
N PHE A 74 18.66 5.01 -2.35
CA PHE A 74 19.52 4.04 -1.68
C PHE A 74 18.91 2.64 -1.66
N ALA A 75 17.64 2.54 -1.32
CA ALA A 75 16.94 1.25 -1.23
C ALA A 75 16.55 0.68 -2.60
N GLY A 76 16.53 1.52 -3.66
CA GLY A 76 16.10 1.13 -4.99
C GLY A 76 14.59 0.87 -5.03
N LEU A 77 13.80 1.84 -4.57
CA LEU A 77 12.34 1.75 -4.57
C LEU A 77 11.75 2.09 -5.95
N ASP A 78 10.55 1.59 -6.22
CA ASP A 78 9.80 1.91 -7.46
C ASP A 78 8.74 2.98 -7.21
N VAL A 79 8.24 3.06 -5.97
CA VAL A 79 7.15 3.95 -5.58
C VAL A 79 7.43 4.60 -4.24
N ALA A 80 7.16 5.89 -4.13
CA ALA A 80 7.09 6.63 -2.87
C ALA A 80 5.64 6.84 -2.47
N GLN A 81 5.18 6.17 -1.42
CA GLN A 81 3.86 6.36 -0.81
C GLN A 81 3.97 7.31 0.37
N VAL A 82 3.35 8.48 0.27
CA VAL A 82 3.46 9.56 1.25
C VAL A 82 2.15 9.76 2.01
N HIS A 83 2.20 9.61 3.33
CA HIS A 83 1.11 9.99 4.23
C HIS A 83 1.25 11.48 4.55
N GLY A 84 0.59 12.33 3.76
CA GLY A 84 0.65 13.78 3.84
C GLY A 84 0.58 14.41 2.47
N VAL A 85 0.89 15.68 2.40
CA VAL A 85 0.89 16.43 1.13
C VAL A 85 2.21 16.22 0.41
N VAL A 86 2.15 15.77 -0.84
CA VAL A 86 3.31 15.75 -1.73
C VAL A 86 3.57 17.16 -2.23
N SER A 87 4.74 17.71 -1.93
CA SER A 87 5.15 19.01 -2.43
C SER A 87 5.43 18.97 -3.95
N GLU A 88 5.31 20.11 -4.62
CA GLU A 88 5.69 20.24 -6.03
C GLU A 88 7.14 19.78 -6.25
N ASN A 89 8.04 20.19 -5.37
CA ASN A 89 9.45 19.85 -5.47
C ASN A 89 9.70 18.34 -5.29
N LEU A 90 9.05 17.70 -4.31
CA LEU A 90 9.15 16.26 -4.10
C LEU A 90 8.61 15.48 -5.31
N GLY A 91 7.40 15.82 -5.77
CA GLY A 91 6.79 15.14 -6.91
C GLY A 91 7.62 15.23 -8.18
N ALA A 92 8.15 16.43 -8.49
CA ALA A 92 9.02 16.63 -9.64
C ALA A 92 10.32 15.81 -9.55
N ASN A 93 11.00 15.83 -8.41
CA ASN A 93 12.25 15.09 -8.22
C ASN A 93 12.05 13.57 -8.25
N LEU A 94 11.00 13.05 -7.63
CA LEU A 94 10.70 11.60 -7.68
C LEU A 94 10.41 11.15 -9.11
N LYS A 95 9.68 11.96 -9.88
CA LYS A 95 9.42 11.71 -11.30
C LYS A 95 10.68 11.70 -12.13
N ASP A 96 11.59 12.66 -11.91
CA ASP A 96 12.89 12.72 -12.60
C ASP A 96 13.78 11.52 -12.24
N MET A 97 13.61 10.96 -11.06
CA MET A 97 14.25 9.70 -10.63
C MET A 97 13.58 8.45 -11.20
N GLY A 98 12.44 8.58 -11.92
CA GLY A 98 11.69 7.47 -12.50
C GLY A 98 10.79 6.71 -11.51
N LEU A 99 10.46 7.31 -10.35
CA LEU A 99 9.58 6.72 -9.37
C LEU A 99 8.13 7.17 -9.57
N GLU A 100 7.20 6.27 -9.28
CA GLU A 100 5.80 6.64 -9.06
C GLU A 100 5.63 7.27 -7.67
N THR A 101 4.73 8.24 -7.56
CA THR A 101 4.42 8.91 -6.29
C THR A 101 2.95 8.69 -5.95
N TRP A 102 2.68 8.10 -4.79
CA TRP A 102 1.32 7.88 -4.30
C TRP A 102 1.06 8.74 -3.08
N GLN A 103 -0.01 9.56 -3.10
CA GLN A 103 -0.43 10.34 -1.94
C GLN A 103 -1.54 9.63 -1.20
N VAL A 104 -1.38 9.48 0.12
CA VAL A 104 -2.37 8.85 0.99
C VAL A 104 -3.32 9.90 1.55
N PHE A 105 -4.60 9.65 1.40
CA PHE A 105 -5.68 10.45 1.94
C PHE A 105 -6.44 9.65 3.01
N SER A 106 -6.51 10.18 4.21
CA SER A 106 -7.38 9.60 5.25
C SER A 106 -8.83 9.98 4.98
N VAL A 107 -9.68 8.97 4.80
CA VAL A 107 -11.10 9.17 4.54
C VAL A 107 -11.91 8.86 5.81
N LYS A 108 -12.76 9.81 6.23
CA LYS A 108 -13.70 9.64 7.35
C LYS A 108 -15.14 9.81 6.85
N ASP A 109 -15.62 11.04 6.82
CA ASP A 109 -17.04 11.36 6.53
C ASP A 109 -17.25 11.96 5.12
N SER A 110 -16.19 12.34 4.44
CA SER A 110 -16.24 12.93 3.10
C SER A 110 -14.99 12.60 2.29
N LEU A 111 -15.11 12.54 0.97
CA LEU A 111 -13.96 12.45 0.09
C LEU A 111 -13.15 13.75 0.15
N PRO A 112 -11.83 13.68 0.29
CA PRO A 112 -10.98 14.83 0.12
C PRO A 112 -10.97 15.29 -1.34
N GLU A 113 -10.71 16.57 -1.57
CA GLU A 113 -10.40 17.07 -2.90
C GLU A 113 -9.04 16.50 -3.33
N VAL A 114 -8.99 15.90 -4.53
CA VAL A 114 -7.78 15.28 -5.07
C VAL A 114 -7.31 16.05 -6.28
N ASP A 115 -6.11 16.62 -6.18
CA ASP A 115 -5.44 17.32 -7.28
C ASP A 115 -4.13 16.60 -7.65
N PHE A 116 -4.12 15.95 -8.80
CA PHE A 116 -3.02 15.11 -9.31
C PHE A 116 -1.81 15.90 -9.85
N LYS A 117 -1.57 17.12 -9.38
CA LYS A 117 -0.43 17.92 -9.88
C LYS A 117 0.94 17.34 -9.56
N HIS A 118 1.07 16.70 -8.40
CA HIS A 118 2.38 16.35 -7.84
C HIS A 118 2.53 14.87 -7.49
N PHE A 119 1.52 14.04 -7.77
CA PHE A 119 1.54 12.60 -7.53
C PHE A 119 0.75 11.84 -8.61
N ASP A 120 0.97 10.54 -8.74
CA ASP A 120 0.43 9.71 -9.82
C ASP A 120 -0.84 8.95 -9.39
N MET A 121 -0.98 8.60 -8.11
CA MET A 121 -2.13 7.87 -7.60
C MET A 121 -2.57 8.37 -6.22
N ALA A 122 -3.87 8.53 -6.03
CA ALA A 122 -4.48 8.72 -4.73
C ALA A 122 -4.75 7.36 -4.07
N LEU A 123 -4.29 7.18 -2.83
CA LEU A 123 -4.57 6.00 -2.03
C LEU A 123 -5.45 6.44 -0.85
N PHE A 124 -6.67 5.90 -0.80
CA PHE A 124 -7.62 6.20 0.27
C PHE A 124 -7.47 5.22 1.43
N ASP A 125 -7.03 5.73 2.59
CA ASP A 125 -6.95 4.97 3.84
C ASP A 125 -8.23 5.21 4.66
N CYS A 126 -9.15 4.26 4.58
CA CYS A 126 -10.47 4.29 5.23
C CYS A 126 -10.38 3.66 6.63
N LYS A 127 -9.67 4.29 7.56
CA LYS A 127 -9.60 3.90 8.97
C LYS A 127 -10.78 4.50 9.74
N GLY A 128 -11.79 3.68 10.05
CA GLY A 128 -12.75 4.01 11.08
C GLY A 128 -12.12 3.95 12.48
N GLU A 129 -12.60 4.76 13.42
CA GLU A 129 -12.18 4.74 14.84
C GLU A 129 -12.41 3.37 15.51
N ASN A 130 -13.22 2.50 14.91
CA ASN A 130 -13.52 1.14 15.34
C ASN A 130 -12.97 0.10 14.38
N ALA A 131 -11.68 0.07 14.12
CA ALA A 131 -10.99 -0.96 13.35
C ALA A 131 -11.01 -2.36 14.02
N GLY A 132 -11.99 -2.61 14.86
CA GLY A 132 -12.25 -3.84 15.58
C GLY A 132 -13.70 -4.27 15.48
N GLY A 133 -14.07 -5.03 14.44
CA GLY A 133 -15.23 -5.89 14.52
C GLY A 133 -16.46 -5.55 13.68
N ASN A 134 -16.68 -4.34 13.28
CA ASN A 134 -17.73 -4.01 12.32
C ASN A 134 -17.07 -3.19 11.20
N GLY A 135 -16.45 -3.86 10.23
CA GLY A 135 -16.04 -3.26 8.98
C GLY A 135 -17.27 -2.65 8.34
N THR A 136 -17.49 -1.37 8.59
CA THR A 136 -18.71 -0.72 8.19
C THR A 136 -18.61 -0.44 6.70
N SER A 137 -19.42 -1.16 5.92
CA SER A 137 -19.73 -0.89 4.54
C SER A 137 -20.09 0.59 4.29
N PHE A 138 -20.43 1.33 5.33
CA PHE A 138 -20.78 2.75 5.28
C PHE A 138 -19.59 3.66 4.93
N GLU A 139 -18.38 3.37 5.42
CA GLU A 139 -17.21 4.21 5.13
C GLU A 139 -16.73 4.04 3.68
N TRP A 140 -16.90 2.87 3.08
CA TRP A 140 -16.51 2.61 1.69
C TRP A 140 -17.53 3.11 0.66
N GLU A 141 -18.80 3.27 1.04
CA GLU A 141 -19.85 3.79 0.14
C GLU A 141 -19.48 5.14 -0.50
N ILE A 142 -18.70 5.95 0.23
CA ILE A 142 -18.21 7.24 -0.24
C ILE A 142 -17.28 7.09 -1.48
N LEU A 143 -16.62 5.93 -1.64
CA LEU A 143 -15.73 5.66 -2.77
C LEU A 143 -16.50 5.48 -4.10
N LYS A 144 -17.82 5.32 -4.08
CA LYS A 144 -18.66 5.29 -5.30
C LYS A 144 -18.60 6.61 -6.08
N GLU A 145 -18.28 7.69 -5.40
CA GLU A 145 -18.19 9.02 -6.02
C GLU A 145 -16.85 9.22 -6.76
N VAL A 146 -15.84 8.38 -6.52
CA VAL A 146 -14.53 8.46 -7.17
C VAL A 146 -14.64 8.10 -8.65
N LYS A 147 -14.12 8.96 -9.52
CA LYS A 147 -14.20 8.80 -10.99
C LYS A 147 -12.84 8.59 -11.67
N PHE A 148 -11.83 8.29 -10.90
CA PHE A 148 -10.47 8.02 -11.36
C PHE A 148 -9.92 6.75 -10.70
N ASN A 149 -8.81 6.23 -11.22
CA ASN A 149 -8.13 5.08 -10.62
C ASN A 149 -7.58 5.44 -9.24
N PHE A 150 -7.89 4.64 -8.24
CA PHE A 150 -7.47 4.87 -6.86
C PHE A 150 -7.01 3.60 -6.17
N GLY A 151 -6.12 3.76 -5.21
CA GLY A 151 -5.77 2.71 -4.27
C GLY A 151 -6.70 2.74 -3.06
N MET A 152 -7.03 1.56 -2.53
CA MET A 152 -7.85 1.39 -1.34
C MET A 152 -7.05 0.72 -0.23
N ALA A 153 -7.04 1.33 0.95
CA ALA A 153 -6.36 0.86 2.15
C ALA A 153 -7.27 0.98 3.38
N GLY A 154 -6.77 0.52 4.53
CA GLY A 154 -7.47 0.66 5.81
C GLY A 154 -8.25 -0.59 6.22
N GLY A 155 -7.61 -1.50 6.94
CA GLY A 155 -8.25 -2.66 7.55
C GLY A 155 -8.76 -3.75 6.59
N ILE A 156 -8.28 -3.74 5.34
CA ILE A 156 -8.64 -4.74 4.33
C ILE A 156 -8.13 -6.12 4.74
N GLY A 157 -9.01 -7.11 4.67
CA GLY A 157 -8.74 -8.48 5.01
C GLY A 157 -9.75 -9.46 4.41
N GLU A 158 -9.62 -10.75 4.69
CA GLU A 158 -10.47 -11.81 4.16
C GLU A 158 -11.98 -11.55 4.35
N HIS A 159 -12.34 -10.96 5.52
CA HIS A 159 -13.73 -10.73 5.91
C HIS A 159 -14.44 -9.61 5.13
N ASN A 160 -13.70 -8.72 4.46
CA ASN A 160 -14.28 -7.53 3.83
C ASN A 160 -13.77 -7.23 2.43
N ILE A 161 -12.76 -7.97 1.91
CA ILE A 161 -12.19 -7.72 0.59
C ILE A 161 -13.24 -7.86 -0.53
N LYS A 162 -14.14 -8.84 -0.46
CA LYS A 162 -15.21 -9.01 -1.47
C LYS A 162 -16.14 -7.79 -1.54
N GLU A 163 -16.42 -7.15 -0.40
CA GLU A 163 -17.18 -5.90 -0.35
C GLU A 163 -16.38 -4.74 -0.93
N GLY A 164 -15.09 -4.62 -0.57
CA GLY A 164 -14.20 -3.57 -1.08
C GLY A 164 -14.06 -3.59 -2.60
N LEU A 165 -14.02 -4.76 -3.22
CA LEU A 165 -13.88 -4.91 -4.67
C LEU A 165 -15.11 -4.38 -5.46
N LYS A 166 -16.29 -4.25 -4.85
CA LYS A 166 -17.46 -3.64 -5.48
C LYS A 166 -17.25 -2.17 -5.86
N PHE A 167 -16.31 -1.50 -5.20
CA PHE A 167 -15.93 -0.11 -5.48
C PHE A 167 -14.90 0.01 -6.61
N LYS A 168 -14.46 -1.13 -7.17
CA LYS A 168 -13.54 -1.22 -8.30
C LYS A 168 -12.22 -0.45 -8.07
N PRO A 169 -11.53 -0.63 -6.93
CA PRO A 169 -10.23 -0.02 -6.73
C PRO A 169 -9.24 -0.51 -7.78
N TYR A 170 -8.34 0.36 -8.23
CA TYR A 170 -7.21 -0.03 -9.08
C TYR A 170 -6.17 -0.85 -8.33
N LEU A 171 -6.02 -0.56 -7.02
CA LEU A 171 -5.07 -1.24 -6.13
C LEU A 171 -5.70 -1.46 -4.76
N VAL A 172 -5.47 -2.62 -4.16
CA VAL A 172 -5.79 -2.91 -2.76
C VAL A 172 -4.50 -3.03 -1.95
N ASP A 173 -4.41 -2.24 -0.86
CA ASP A 173 -3.26 -2.22 0.05
C ASP A 173 -3.60 -2.94 1.36
N ILE A 174 -3.00 -4.10 1.57
CA ILE A 174 -3.28 -5.01 2.68
C ILE A 174 -2.09 -5.01 3.64
N ASN A 175 -2.35 -4.85 4.94
CA ASN A 175 -1.30 -4.79 5.94
C ASN A 175 -1.57 -5.72 7.12
N SER A 176 -2.19 -5.21 8.20
CA SER A 176 -2.31 -5.91 9.49
C SER A 176 -3.21 -7.15 9.47
N LYS A 177 -4.20 -7.20 8.57
CA LYS A 177 -5.16 -8.31 8.52
C LYS A 177 -4.59 -9.63 7.97
N VAL A 178 -3.38 -9.58 7.42
CA VAL A 178 -2.62 -10.76 6.97
C VAL A 178 -1.39 -11.02 7.84
N GLU A 179 -1.39 -10.53 9.06
CA GLU A 179 -0.36 -10.84 10.06
C GLU A 179 -0.82 -11.94 11.01
N ASP A 180 0.13 -12.72 11.50
CA ASP A 180 -0.03 -13.63 12.63
C ASP A 180 -0.04 -12.86 13.96
N GLU A 181 -0.08 -13.58 15.08
CA GLU A 181 -0.06 -13.01 16.43
C GLU A 181 1.25 -12.26 16.77
N ASN A 182 2.35 -12.60 16.07
CA ASN A 182 3.66 -11.95 16.22
C ASN A 182 3.83 -10.77 15.27
N GLY A 183 2.84 -10.47 14.44
CA GLY A 183 2.88 -9.40 13.43
C GLY A 183 3.77 -9.76 12.23
N ILE A 184 3.91 -11.05 11.92
CA ILE A 184 4.60 -11.58 10.73
C ILE A 184 3.56 -11.86 9.64
N LYS A 185 3.91 -11.61 8.38
CA LYS A 185 3.00 -11.86 7.26
C LYS A 185 2.73 -13.36 7.10
N ASP A 186 1.45 -13.71 7.14
CA ASP A 186 0.95 -15.07 6.99
C ASP A 186 0.57 -15.33 5.52
N ALA A 187 1.36 -16.16 4.84
CA ALA A 187 1.15 -16.49 3.44
C ALA A 187 -0.23 -17.11 3.18
N GLN A 188 -0.75 -17.94 4.10
CA GLN A 188 -2.05 -18.58 3.92
C GLN A 188 -3.21 -17.57 3.98
N LYS A 189 -3.11 -16.53 4.85
CA LYS A 189 -4.08 -15.44 4.88
C LYS A 189 -4.05 -14.64 3.58
N ILE A 190 -2.85 -14.40 3.03
CA ILE A 190 -2.69 -13.70 1.76
C ILE A 190 -3.28 -14.53 0.62
N GLU A 191 -2.97 -15.83 0.53
CA GLU A 191 -3.51 -16.73 -0.49
C GLU A 191 -5.04 -16.76 -0.50
N ARG A 192 -5.69 -16.80 0.69
CA ARG A 192 -7.15 -16.75 0.78
C ARG A 192 -7.72 -15.45 0.20
N ILE A 193 -7.07 -14.31 0.47
CA ILE A 193 -7.50 -13.03 -0.09
C ILE A 193 -7.31 -13.01 -1.60
N LEU A 194 -6.16 -13.45 -2.11
CA LEU A 194 -5.88 -13.52 -3.55
C LEU A 194 -6.91 -14.40 -4.28
N LYS A 195 -7.30 -15.52 -3.67
CA LYS A 195 -8.35 -16.40 -4.20
C LYS A 195 -9.70 -15.66 -4.31
N ILE A 196 -10.10 -14.91 -3.26
CA ILE A 196 -11.35 -14.13 -3.29
C ILE A 196 -11.30 -13.06 -4.38
N ILE A 197 -10.14 -12.38 -4.57
CA ILE A 197 -9.97 -11.39 -5.62
C ILE A 197 -10.17 -12.03 -7.00
N GLY A 198 -9.56 -13.18 -7.26
CA GLY A 198 -9.73 -13.92 -8.52
C GLY A 198 -11.17 -14.35 -8.77
N GLU A 199 -11.87 -14.88 -7.75
CA GLU A 199 -13.27 -15.32 -7.88
C GLU A 199 -14.24 -14.16 -8.22
N VAL A 200 -14.01 -12.96 -7.67
CA VAL A 200 -14.86 -11.78 -7.94
C VAL A 200 -14.69 -11.25 -9.36
N GLU A 201 -13.55 -11.45 -9.97
CA GLU A 201 -13.27 -10.96 -11.32
C GLU A 201 -13.74 -11.91 -12.42
N ASP A 202 -13.97 -13.18 -12.08
CA ASP A 202 -14.54 -14.19 -12.98
C ASP A 202 -16.08 -14.14 -12.99
N GLU A 203 -16.72 -13.41 -12.04
CA GLU A 203 -18.20 -13.17 -11.97
C GLU A 203 -18.62 -11.97 -12.84
#